data_e092bc2d4cd56a8cd3a3fd78f7db7adc
#
_entry.id   e092bc2d4cd56a8cd3a3fd78f7db7adc
#
_cell.length_a   1.000
_cell.length_b   1.000
_cell.length_c   1.000
_cell.angle_alpha   90.00
_cell.angle_beta   90.00
_cell.angle_gamma   90.00
#
_symmetry.space_group_name_H-M   'P 1'
#
loop_
_entity.id
_entity.type
_entity.pdbx_description
1 polymer ?
#
loop_
_entity_poly.entity_id
_entity_poly.type
_entity_poly.pdbx_seq_one_letter_code
_entity_poly.pdbx_strand_id
1 'polypeptide(L)'
;MKCITLFFSFCLIAIFSIAQPNYDFSKLKRERLGRGVIAIRENPSTVAVSWRYLSSDPMNESFDIYRNDEKINKHPLKDATFFQDAYAGTESVLYTVKAREGKTESSYQLPANAPLGYLNIPLNRPEDGTTPSGQNYFYAPNDASIGDVDGDGEYEIILKWDCLLYTSPSPR
;
A
#
# COMPACT_ATOMS: atom_id res chain seq x y z
N MET A 1 78.94 9.36 -9.26
CA MET A 1 77.65 9.99 -9.58
C MET A 1 76.71 8.89 -10.05
N LYS A 2 75.67 8.56 -9.24
CA LYS A 2 74.70 7.53 -9.57
C LYS A 2 73.36 8.26 -9.93
N CYS A 3 72.96 8.16 -11.21
CA CYS A 3 71.65 8.62 -11.67
C CYS A 3 70.56 7.66 -11.16
N ILE A 4 69.65 8.19 -10.37
CA ILE A 4 68.44 7.51 -9.97
C ILE A 4 67.37 7.90 -10.95
N THR A 5 66.96 6.97 -11.81
CA THR A 5 65.83 7.14 -12.73
C THR A 5 64.56 6.77 -12.01
N LEU A 6 63.72 7.81 -11.74
CA LEU A 6 62.40 7.63 -11.15
C LEU A 6 61.42 7.19 -12.26
N PHE A 7 60.94 5.97 -12.20
CA PHE A 7 59.82 5.49 -13.04
C PHE A 7 58.52 5.93 -12.44
N PHE A 8 57.86 6.91 -13.03
CA PHE A 8 56.48 7.25 -12.74
C PHE A 8 55.58 6.28 -13.51
N SER A 9 55.07 5.28 -12.81
CA SER A 9 54.01 4.44 -13.33
C SER A 9 52.66 5.17 -13.22
N PHE A 10 52.18 5.69 -14.34
CA PHE A 10 50.87 6.32 -14.45
C PHE A 10 49.84 5.20 -14.58
N CYS A 11 49.19 4.81 -13.47
CA CYS A 11 48.05 3.90 -13.50
C CYS A 11 46.85 4.66 -14.06
N LEU A 12 46.54 4.45 -15.33
CA LEU A 12 45.30 4.91 -15.97
C LEU A 12 44.17 4.06 -15.41
N ILE A 13 43.48 4.58 -14.40
CA ILE A 13 42.22 4.02 -13.95
C ILE A 13 41.16 4.48 -14.97
N ALA A 14 40.82 3.60 -15.91
CA ALA A 14 39.67 3.80 -16.78
C ALA A 14 38.41 3.69 -15.91
N ILE A 15 37.82 4.82 -15.51
CA ILE A 15 36.50 4.89 -14.90
C ILE A 15 35.53 4.59 -16.02
N PHE A 16 35.07 3.35 -16.10
CA PHE A 16 33.90 2.99 -16.86
C PHE A 16 32.68 3.66 -16.18
N SER A 17 32.35 4.86 -16.56
CA SER A 17 31.03 5.42 -16.31
C SER A 17 30.04 4.55 -17.05
N ILE A 18 29.43 3.60 -16.35
CA ILE A 18 28.22 2.94 -16.84
C ILE A 18 27.17 4.06 -16.84
N ALA A 19 26.91 4.63 -18.02
CA ALA A 19 25.82 5.55 -18.21
C ALA A 19 24.54 4.79 -17.87
N GLN A 20 24.00 5.02 -16.69
CA GLN A 20 22.67 4.51 -16.38
C GLN A 20 21.72 5.11 -17.41
N PRO A 21 20.87 4.29 -18.05
CA PRO A 21 19.88 4.81 -18.97
C PRO A 21 19.07 5.87 -18.25
N ASN A 22 19.06 7.07 -18.78
CA ASN A 22 18.28 8.19 -18.23
C ASN A 22 16.82 7.90 -18.52
N TYR A 23 16.17 7.14 -17.61
CA TYR A 23 14.76 6.82 -17.72
C TYR A 23 13.95 8.10 -17.50
N ASP A 24 13.26 8.54 -18.53
CA ASP A 24 12.29 9.62 -18.43
C ASP A 24 11.01 9.11 -17.73
N PHE A 25 11.02 9.19 -16.42
CA PHE A 25 9.89 8.77 -15.59
C PHE A 25 8.61 9.57 -15.83
N SER A 26 8.70 10.74 -16.51
CA SER A 26 7.50 11.53 -16.85
C SER A 26 6.61 10.87 -17.89
N LYS A 27 7.16 9.94 -18.68
CA LYS A 27 6.44 9.18 -19.70
C LYS A 27 5.81 7.89 -19.19
N LEU A 28 6.13 7.49 -17.96
CA LEU A 28 5.49 6.32 -17.36
C LEU A 28 4.03 6.65 -17.04
N LYS A 29 3.13 5.82 -17.53
CA LYS A 29 1.75 5.82 -17.04
C LYS A 29 1.78 5.32 -15.59
N ARG A 30 1.30 6.15 -14.69
CA ARG A 30 1.22 5.85 -13.27
C ARG A 30 -0.23 5.98 -12.82
N GLU A 31 -0.65 5.12 -11.96
CA GLU A 31 -1.88 5.31 -11.20
C GLU A 31 -1.76 6.58 -10.36
N ARG A 32 -2.83 7.34 -10.25
CA ARG A 32 -2.90 8.54 -9.41
C ARG A 32 -3.42 8.17 -8.03
N LEU A 33 -2.68 7.31 -7.35
CA LEU A 33 -3.08 6.81 -6.05
C LEU A 33 -3.18 7.90 -5.01
N GLY A 34 -4.21 7.82 -4.19
CA GLY A 34 -4.36 8.55 -2.94
C GLY A 34 -3.37 8.07 -1.87
N ARG A 35 -3.43 8.65 -0.67
CA ARG A 35 -2.55 8.24 0.43
C ARG A 35 -2.87 6.84 0.96
N GLY A 36 -4.06 6.30 0.67
CA GLY A 36 -4.45 4.97 1.09
C GLY A 36 -4.29 4.80 2.60
N VAL A 37 -4.86 5.72 3.37
CA VAL A 37 -4.86 5.63 4.83
C VAL A 37 -5.60 4.37 5.24
N ILE A 38 -5.01 3.60 6.14
CA ILE A 38 -5.65 2.45 6.75
C ILE A 38 -5.40 2.47 8.26
N ALA A 39 -6.39 2.08 9.04
CA ALA A 39 -6.27 1.93 10.48
C ALA A 39 -6.68 0.52 10.89
N ILE A 40 -5.83 -0.14 11.65
CA ILE A 40 -6.06 -1.51 12.14
C ILE A 40 -5.91 -1.51 13.65
N ARG A 41 -6.86 -2.09 14.36
CA ARG A 41 -6.77 -2.30 15.79
C ARG A 41 -5.81 -3.43 16.10
N GLU A 42 -4.60 -3.11 16.58
CA GLU A 42 -3.58 -4.12 16.91
C GLU A 42 -3.94 -4.91 18.18
N ASN A 43 -4.45 -4.20 19.17
CA ASN A 43 -4.87 -4.75 20.44
C ASN A 43 -5.99 -3.89 21.05
N PRO A 44 -6.59 -4.25 22.20
CA PRO A 44 -7.70 -3.50 22.80
C PRO A 44 -7.42 -2.01 23.09
N SER A 45 -6.16 -1.61 23.18
CA SER A 45 -5.76 -0.24 23.55
C SER A 45 -4.95 0.50 22.50
N THR A 46 -4.70 -0.10 21.32
CA THR A 46 -3.81 0.48 20.31
C THR A 46 -4.38 0.31 18.91
N VAL A 47 -4.35 1.38 18.14
CA VAL A 47 -4.67 1.39 16.71
C VAL A 47 -3.42 1.78 15.92
N ALA A 48 -3.05 0.97 14.95
CA ALA A 48 -2.01 1.25 13.97
C ALA A 48 -2.63 2.01 12.79
N VAL A 49 -2.09 3.17 12.47
CA VAL A 49 -2.49 3.98 11.31
C VAL A 49 -1.32 4.03 10.35
N SER A 50 -1.54 3.67 9.08
CA SER A 50 -0.51 3.73 8.05
C SER A 50 -1.03 4.39 6.77
N TRP A 51 -0.10 4.91 5.96
CA TRP A 51 -0.43 5.61 4.72
C TRP A 51 0.74 5.54 3.75
N ARG A 52 0.55 6.05 2.53
CA ARG A 52 1.60 6.10 1.50
C ARG A 52 2.30 7.46 1.51
N TYR A 53 3.61 7.44 1.27
CA TYR A 53 4.36 8.59 0.80
C TYR A 53 4.19 8.66 -0.72
N LEU A 54 3.69 9.79 -1.23
CA LEU A 54 3.40 9.91 -2.66
C LEU A 54 4.65 10.41 -3.41
N SER A 55 4.80 10.00 -4.66
CA SER A 55 5.90 10.48 -5.52
C SER A 55 5.84 11.98 -5.80
N SER A 56 4.71 12.62 -5.55
CA SER A 56 4.51 14.07 -5.64
C SER A 56 4.84 14.81 -4.36
N ASP A 57 5.08 14.10 -3.26
CA ASP A 57 5.43 14.73 -1.99
C ASP A 57 6.85 15.30 -2.05
N PRO A 58 7.10 16.47 -1.44
CA PRO A 58 8.46 16.96 -1.27
C PRO A 58 9.25 16.05 -0.31
N MET A 59 10.58 15.98 -0.50
CA MET A 59 11.45 15.08 0.27
C MET A 59 11.43 15.31 1.80
N ASN A 60 10.97 16.46 2.24
CA ASN A 60 10.85 16.83 3.65
C ASN A 60 9.41 16.86 4.13
N GLU A 61 8.51 16.14 3.45
CA GLU A 61 7.10 16.08 3.85
C GLU A 61 6.94 15.61 5.29
N SER A 62 5.93 16.15 5.94
CA SER A 62 5.57 15.78 7.29
C SER A 62 4.06 15.71 7.45
N PHE A 63 3.62 14.88 8.40
CA PHE A 63 2.23 14.52 8.52
C PHE A 63 1.65 14.89 9.87
N ASP A 64 0.45 15.41 9.85
CA ASP A 64 -0.40 15.57 11.01
C ASP A 64 -1.51 14.52 10.99
N ILE A 65 -1.68 13.81 12.09
CA ILE A 65 -2.63 12.72 12.24
C ILE A 65 -3.77 13.17 13.15
N TYR A 66 -4.98 12.90 12.70
CA TYR A 66 -6.20 13.24 13.41
C TYR A 66 -7.03 11.99 13.69
N ARG A 67 -7.66 11.96 14.85
CA ARG A 67 -8.72 11.02 15.21
C ARG A 67 -10.00 11.81 15.37
N ASN A 68 -10.99 11.54 14.53
CA ASN A 68 -12.08 12.44 14.29
C ASN A 68 -11.51 13.83 13.92
N ASP A 69 -11.84 14.90 14.58
CA ASP A 69 -11.28 16.23 14.33
C ASP A 69 -10.13 16.61 15.28
N GLU A 70 -9.73 15.72 16.18
CA GLU A 70 -8.68 15.96 17.16
C GLU A 70 -7.31 15.54 16.60
N LYS A 71 -6.36 16.48 16.61
CA LYS A 71 -4.96 16.16 16.27
C LYS A 71 -4.31 15.34 17.39
N ILE A 72 -3.80 14.15 17.06
CA ILE A 72 -3.28 13.20 18.04
C ILE A 72 -1.74 13.12 18.09
N ASN A 73 -1.01 13.63 17.10
CA ASN A 73 0.45 13.71 17.17
C ASN A 73 0.91 15.10 17.65
N LYS A 74 1.76 15.13 18.68
CA LYS A 74 2.29 16.40 19.26
C LYS A 74 3.14 17.17 18.27
N HIS A 75 3.98 16.47 17.53
CA HIS A 75 4.88 17.03 16.51
C HIS A 75 4.55 16.41 15.16
N PRO A 76 4.73 17.17 14.05
CA PRO A 76 4.56 16.58 12.72
C PRO A 76 5.47 15.36 12.55
N LEU A 77 4.92 14.29 12.02
CA LEU A 77 5.66 13.05 11.80
C LEU A 77 6.47 13.18 10.51
N LYS A 78 7.80 13.02 10.62
CA LYS A 78 8.74 13.03 9.50
C LYS A 78 9.35 11.63 9.33
N ASP A 79 9.74 11.32 8.10
CA ASP A 79 10.47 10.08 7.77
C ASP A 79 9.75 8.79 8.15
N ALA A 80 8.43 8.85 8.37
CA ALA A 80 7.60 7.71 8.69
C ALA A 80 6.19 7.88 8.12
N THR A 81 5.60 6.76 7.72
CA THR A 81 4.22 6.65 7.22
C THR A 81 3.40 5.71 8.09
N PHE A 82 3.69 5.71 9.37
CA PHE A 82 3.07 4.86 10.37
C PHE A 82 2.96 5.61 11.70
N PHE A 83 1.84 5.46 12.40
CA PHE A 83 1.59 6.03 13.71
C PHE A 83 0.80 5.06 14.57
N GLN A 84 1.19 4.92 15.82
CA GLN A 84 0.42 4.16 16.82
C GLN A 84 -0.38 5.12 17.70
N ASP A 85 -1.70 4.98 17.65
CA ASP A 85 -2.62 5.71 18.51
C ASP A 85 -2.98 4.86 19.74
N ALA A 86 -2.76 5.40 20.92
CA ALA A 86 -3.20 4.81 22.18
C ALA A 86 -4.70 5.06 22.38
N TYR A 87 -5.54 4.24 21.73
CA TYR A 87 -6.97 4.38 21.73
C TYR A 87 -7.68 3.07 22.08
N ALA A 88 -8.39 3.06 23.19
CA ALA A 88 -9.11 1.89 23.72
C ALA A 88 -10.64 1.91 23.41
N GLY A 89 -11.16 2.96 22.75
CA GLY A 89 -12.58 3.04 22.38
C GLY A 89 -12.96 2.00 21.34
N THR A 90 -14.20 1.58 21.36
CA THR A 90 -14.77 0.58 20.45
C THR A 90 -15.70 1.18 19.40
N GLU A 91 -15.94 2.48 19.47
CA GLU A 91 -16.79 3.22 18.56
C GLU A 91 -16.15 3.29 17.16
N SER A 92 -16.97 3.65 16.18
CA SER A 92 -16.46 3.98 14.84
C SER A 92 -15.70 5.31 14.87
N VAL A 93 -14.51 5.32 14.29
CA VAL A 93 -13.54 6.45 14.39
C VAL A 93 -12.98 6.79 13.03
N LEU A 94 -12.99 8.07 12.67
CA LEU A 94 -12.35 8.56 11.47
C LEU A 94 -10.89 8.94 11.76
N TYR A 95 -9.95 8.25 11.11
CA TYR A 95 -8.55 8.65 11.08
C TYR A 95 -8.27 9.46 9.82
N THR A 96 -7.66 10.63 9.98
CA THR A 96 -7.27 11.50 8.86
C THR A 96 -5.78 11.82 8.94
N VAL A 97 -5.08 11.65 7.83
CA VAL A 97 -3.68 12.03 7.66
C VAL A 97 -3.59 13.22 6.73
N LYS A 98 -2.99 14.30 7.20
CA LYS A 98 -2.78 15.54 6.45
C LYS A 98 -1.31 15.77 6.20
N ALA A 99 -0.93 15.86 4.92
CA ALA A 99 0.39 16.30 4.52
C ALA A 99 0.49 17.83 4.64
N ARG A 100 1.56 18.33 5.20
CA ARG A 100 1.70 19.74 5.51
C ARG A 100 2.15 20.57 4.30
N GLU A 101 3.17 20.09 3.60
CA GLU A 101 3.74 20.80 2.44
C GLU A 101 2.93 20.49 1.16
N GLY A 102 2.62 19.24 0.92
CA GLY A 102 1.81 18.78 -0.23
C GLY A 102 0.33 19.13 -0.12
N LYS A 103 -0.15 19.55 1.06
CA LYS A 103 -1.55 19.97 1.33
C LYS A 103 -2.60 18.95 0.90
N THR A 104 -2.25 17.69 0.91
CA THR A 104 -3.15 16.58 0.60
C THR A 104 -3.60 15.91 1.89
N GLU A 105 -4.84 15.45 1.90
CA GLU A 105 -5.38 14.68 3.03
C GLU A 105 -6.06 13.41 2.53
N SER A 106 -6.10 12.41 3.38
CA SER A 106 -6.83 11.17 3.14
C SER A 106 -7.30 10.61 4.47
N SER A 107 -8.41 9.90 4.45
CA SER A 107 -9.05 9.42 5.67
C SER A 107 -9.44 7.96 5.55
N TYR A 108 -9.56 7.30 6.70
CA TYR A 108 -10.05 5.94 6.83
C TYR A 108 -11.01 5.84 8.01
N GLN A 109 -12.18 5.27 7.77
CA GLN A 109 -13.16 5.00 8.83
C GLN A 109 -12.89 3.64 9.46
N LEU A 110 -12.30 3.63 10.65
CA LEU A 110 -12.20 2.42 11.46
C LEU A 110 -13.62 2.06 11.95
N PRO A 111 -14.16 0.88 11.61
CA PRO A 111 -15.50 0.52 12.02
C PRO A 111 -15.60 0.28 13.53
N ALA A 112 -16.79 0.42 14.08
CA ALA A 112 -17.05 0.04 15.46
C ALA A 112 -16.76 -1.46 15.66
N ASN A 113 -16.17 -1.80 16.82
CA ASN A 113 -15.80 -3.17 17.16
C ASN A 113 -14.89 -3.84 16.11
N ALA A 114 -14.00 -3.06 15.48
CA ALA A 114 -13.04 -3.57 14.52
C ALA A 114 -12.25 -4.78 15.10
N PRO A 115 -12.04 -5.84 14.31
CA PRO A 115 -11.32 -7.01 14.76
C PRO A 115 -9.86 -6.68 15.09
N LEU A 116 -9.23 -7.51 15.93
CA LEU A 116 -7.83 -7.30 16.33
C LEU A 116 -6.87 -7.90 15.30
N GLY A 117 -5.93 -7.09 14.83
CA GLY A 117 -4.79 -7.52 14.03
C GLY A 117 -5.09 -7.73 12.53
N TYR A 118 -6.31 -7.50 12.04
CA TYR A 118 -6.62 -7.65 10.63
C TYR A 118 -7.76 -6.75 10.16
N LEU A 119 -7.81 -6.55 8.85
CA LEU A 119 -8.94 -5.93 8.16
C LEU A 119 -9.84 -7.04 7.60
N ASN A 120 -11.11 -7.01 7.95
CA ASN A 120 -12.11 -7.92 7.37
C ASN A 120 -12.72 -7.29 6.12
N ILE A 121 -12.51 -7.94 4.98
CA ILE A 121 -13.09 -7.53 3.69
C ILE A 121 -14.17 -8.56 3.32
N PRO A 122 -15.47 -8.21 3.41
CA PRO A 122 -16.54 -9.13 3.07
C PRO A 122 -16.52 -9.41 1.56
N LEU A 123 -16.71 -10.68 1.21
CA LEU A 123 -16.76 -11.11 -0.19
C LEU A 123 -18.20 -11.34 -0.63
N ASN A 124 -18.53 -10.85 -1.83
CA ASN A 124 -19.79 -11.15 -2.51
C ASN A 124 -19.61 -12.42 -3.35
N ARG A 125 -19.83 -13.60 -2.74
CA ARG A 125 -19.75 -14.86 -3.48
C ARG A 125 -20.94 -15.00 -4.44
N PRO A 126 -20.70 -15.32 -5.74
CA PRO A 126 -21.78 -15.65 -6.67
C PRO A 126 -22.60 -16.86 -6.18
N GLU A 127 -23.88 -16.89 -6.52
CA GLU A 127 -24.76 -17.99 -6.14
C GLU A 127 -24.39 -19.30 -6.87
N ASP A 128 -24.55 -20.41 -6.18
CA ASP A 128 -24.43 -21.73 -6.76
C ASP A 128 -25.55 -21.97 -7.77
N GLY A 129 -25.34 -22.86 -8.72
CA GLY A 129 -26.37 -23.09 -9.73
C GLY A 129 -26.29 -24.50 -10.35
N THR A 130 -27.09 -24.68 -11.39
CA THR A 130 -27.13 -25.91 -12.18
C THR A 130 -26.96 -25.60 -13.66
N THR A 131 -26.08 -26.32 -14.34
CA THR A 131 -25.87 -26.19 -15.79
C THR A 131 -27.10 -26.69 -16.56
N PRO A 132 -27.26 -26.29 -17.83
CA PRO A 132 -28.34 -26.85 -18.68
C PRO A 132 -28.34 -28.39 -18.82
N SER A 133 -27.19 -29.03 -18.58
CA SER A 133 -27.05 -30.48 -18.57
C SER A 133 -27.38 -31.12 -17.22
N GLY A 134 -27.85 -30.35 -16.22
CA GLY A 134 -28.25 -30.84 -14.91
C GLY A 134 -27.11 -31.06 -13.91
N GLN A 135 -25.91 -30.55 -14.18
CA GLN A 135 -24.79 -30.65 -13.26
C GLN A 135 -24.77 -29.47 -12.30
N ASN A 136 -24.64 -29.69 -11.02
CA ASN A 136 -24.51 -28.65 -10.03
C ASN A 136 -23.10 -28.05 -10.04
N TYR A 137 -22.99 -26.74 -9.90
CA TYR A 137 -21.74 -26.02 -9.75
C TYR A 137 -21.78 -25.08 -8.55
N PHE A 138 -20.59 -24.74 -8.05
CA PHE A 138 -20.41 -23.75 -7.00
C PHE A 138 -19.18 -22.89 -7.29
N TYR A 139 -19.11 -21.73 -6.64
CA TYR A 139 -17.98 -20.84 -6.76
C TYR A 139 -17.07 -20.90 -5.52
N ALA A 140 -15.77 -20.98 -5.76
CA ALA A 140 -14.75 -20.87 -4.74
C ALA A 140 -13.81 -19.66 -5.04
N PRO A 141 -13.41 -18.90 -4.02
CA PRO A 141 -12.43 -17.84 -4.22
C PRO A 141 -11.08 -18.44 -4.57
N ASN A 142 -10.36 -17.79 -5.48
CA ASN A 142 -9.01 -18.17 -5.89
C ASN A 142 -8.08 -16.96 -5.77
N ASP A 143 -7.23 -16.69 -6.77
CA ASP A 143 -6.25 -15.62 -6.76
C ASP A 143 -6.92 -14.25 -6.71
N ALA A 144 -6.27 -13.33 -5.99
CA ALA A 144 -6.63 -11.94 -5.95
C ALA A 144 -5.50 -11.06 -6.49
N SER A 145 -5.88 -9.98 -7.15
CA SER A 145 -5.00 -8.90 -7.56
C SER A 145 -5.51 -7.59 -6.99
N ILE A 146 -4.64 -6.59 -6.93
CA ILE A 146 -5.00 -5.24 -6.52
C ILE A 146 -4.63 -4.25 -7.63
N GLY A 147 -5.42 -3.21 -7.79
CA GLY A 147 -5.20 -2.13 -8.74
C GLY A 147 -6.27 -1.07 -8.62
N ASP A 148 -5.95 0.15 -9.03
CA ASP A 148 -6.90 1.25 -9.20
C ASP A 148 -7.61 1.06 -10.54
N VAL A 149 -8.75 0.37 -10.51
CA VAL A 149 -9.45 -0.09 -11.74
C VAL A 149 -10.36 0.99 -12.30
N ASP A 150 -10.95 1.80 -11.45
CA ASP A 150 -11.86 2.87 -11.86
C ASP A 150 -11.19 4.26 -11.95
N GLY A 151 -9.94 4.38 -11.49
CA GLY A 151 -9.12 5.58 -11.58
C GLY A 151 -9.42 6.62 -10.50
N ASP A 152 -10.01 6.21 -9.38
CA ASP A 152 -10.36 7.11 -8.27
C ASP A 152 -9.19 7.38 -7.31
N GLY A 153 -8.09 6.62 -7.43
CA GLY A 153 -6.88 6.75 -6.63
C GLY A 153 -6.81 5.84 -5.41
N GLU A 154 -7.79 5.00 -5.19
CA GLU A 154 -7.78 3.94 -4.18
C GLU A 154 -7.56 2.57 -4.88
N TYR A 155 -7.27 1.54 -4.11
CA TYR A 155 -7.10 0.21 -4.66
C TYR A 155 -8.35 -0.63 -4.49
N GLU A 156 -8.81 -1.24 -5.59
CA GLU A 156 -9.77 -2.33 -5.58
C GLU A 156 -9.07 -3.67 -5.46
N ILE A 157 -9.78 -4.61 -4.87
CA ILE A 157 -9.37 -6.02 -4.81
C ILE A 157 -10.17 -6.79 -5.86
N ILE A 158 -9.48 -7.22 -6.91
CA ILE A 158 -10.05 -8.02 -7.99
C ILE A 158 -9.89 -9.49 -7.60
N LEU A 159 -10.99 -10.15 -7.23
CA LEU A 159 -10.99 -11.53 -6.82
C LEU A 159 -11.51 -12.42 -7.95
N LYS A 160 -10.71 -13.42 -8.33
CA LYS A 160 -11.13 -14.46 -9.25
C LYS A 160 -11.98 -15.49 -8.52
N TRP A 161 -13.11 -15.85 -9.10
CA TRP A 161 -13.94 -16.95 -8.66
C TRP A 161 -13.80 -18.15 -9.60
N ASP A 162 -13.40 -19.30 -9.08
CA ASP A 162 -13.42 -20.54 -9.83
C ASP A 162 -14.82 -21.13 -9.77
N CYS A 163 -15.36 -21.47 -10.96
CA CYS A 163 -16.61 -22.21 -11.08
C CYS A 163 -16.29 -23.70 -11.08
N LEU A 164 -16.66 -24.39 -10.03
CA LEU A 164 -16.33 -25.79 -9.80
C LEU A 164 -17.57 -26.66 -9.99
N LEU A 165 -17.44 -27.74 -10.79
CA LEU A 165 -18.47 -28.75 -10.92
C LEU A 165 -18.30 -29.83 -9.84
N TYR A 166 -19.39 -30.25 -9.20
CA TYR A 166 -19.36 -31.28 -8.15
C TYR A 166 -18.81 -32.65 -8.62
N THR A 167 -18.78 -32.88 -9.92
CA THR A 167 -18.31 -34.14 -10.51
C THR A 167 -16.90 -34.10 -11.08
N SER A 168 -16.24 -32.96 -11.02
CA SER A 168 -14.86 -32.81 -11.55
C SER A 168 -13.85 -33.22 -10.48
N PRO A 169 -13.03 -34.26 -10.70
CA PRO A 169 -11.90 -34.49 -9.80
C PRO A 169 -10.97 -33.30 -9.88
N SER A 170 -10.55 -32.81 -8.72
CA SER A 170 -9.56 -31.71 -8.63
C SER A 170 -8.33 -32.11 -9.46
N PRO A 171 -7.88 -31.29 -10.41
CA PRO A 171 -6.59 -31.55 -11.07
C PRO A 171 -5.49 -31.53 -10.01
N ARG A 172 -4.72 -32.63 -9.96
CA ARG A 172 -3.54 -32.77 -9.11
C ARG A 172 -2.34 -32.04 -9.73
#